data_f613cc497fee476e04029759fedc7baf
#
_entry.id   f613cc497fee476e04029759fedc7baf
#
_cell.length_a   1.000
_cell.length_b   1.000
_cell.length_c   1.000
_cell.angle_alpha   90.00
_cell.angle_beta   90.00
_cell.angle_gamma   90.00
#
_symmetry.space_group_name_H-M   'P 1'
#
loop_
_entity.id
_entity.type
_entity.pdbx_description
1 polymer ?
#
loop_
_entity_poly.entity_id
_entity_poly.type
_entity_poly.pdbx_seq_one_letter_code
_entity_poly.pdbx_strand_id
1 'polypeptide(L)'
;MVDAGKAGAAGLVVAFPFPHEQVKGYWDPHLGTHYRVPGVFVGSDAAARLVPGTRTTIGVLAARVPAVTRSLVATLPGLSGERIVLDTNTDGVGWVQENGTVALLALAEHFARLPLRCRPRTIEFVFATGHLHRPAEGSEFRARALDAEYDSGSVAFAFVLEHLGTQEFLPRDGSLQPTGLAEPSGWFAGSPVLTRTAATALAGRSVDRTFVLPGSDPPVPGRVPPQCSFGGIGTHFHSHLIPTMAMISGPWTLWAPSFGARAVDHDRMRRQVLAAGDAITALAPLPRDQIAGPYLDLRRARAAGAPTCPHDLPPEWAPGRVGP
;
A
#
# COMPACT_ATOMS: atom_id res chain seq x y z
N MET A 1 16.02 -0.55 -11.49
CA MET A 1 16.22 -1.75 -12.36
C MET A 1 15.91 -1.49 -13.83
N VAL A 2 14.78 -0.84 -14.15
CA VAL A 2 14.42 -0.47 -15.55
C VAL A 2 15.53 0.35 -16.22
N ASP A 3 16.10 1.32 -15.53
CA ASP A 3 17.15 2.20 -16.08
C ASP A 3 18.45 1.48 -16.40
N ALA A 4 18.77 0.43 -15.66
CA ALA A 4 19.93 -0.41 -15.96
C ALA A 4 19.74 -1.15 -17.29
N GLY A 5 18.53 -1.67 -17.56
CA GLY A 5 18.19 -2.25 -18.85
C GLY A 5 18.27 -1.23 -19.99
N LYS A 6 17.78 0.00 -19.77
CA LYS A 6 17.90 1.11 -20.74
C LYS A 6 19.36 1.47 -21.01
N ALA A 7 20.21 1.40 -20.00
CA ALA A 7 21.65 1.65 -20.10
C ALA A 7 22.44 0.49 -20.72
N GLY A 8 21.79 -0.59 -21.15
CA GLY A 8 22.43 -1.72 -21.83
C GLY A 8 23.04 -2.78 -20.91
N ALA A 9 22.64 -2.82 -19.62
CA ALA A 9 23.06 -3.89 -18.73
C ALA A 9 22.56 -5.26 -19.24
N ALA A 10 23.44 -6.26 -19.26
CA ALA A 10 23.09 -7.62 -19.65
C ALA A 10 22.36 -8.39 -18.54
N GLY A 11 22.47 -7.95 -17.30
CA GLY A 11 21.82 -8.52 -16.13
C GLY A 11 22.05 -7.68 -14.90
N LEU A 12 21.34 -7.99 -13.81
CA LEU A 12 21.41 -7.27 -12.55
C LEU A 12 21.64 -8.22 -11.38
N VAL A 13 22.52 -7.82 -10.48
CA VAL A 13 22.62 -8.41 -9.14
C VAL A 13 22.33 -7.33 -8.12
N VAL A 14 21.26 -7.51 -7.35
CA VAL A 14 20.87 -6.59 -6.28
C VAL A 14 21.29 -7.20 -4.95
N ALA A 15 22.26 -6.57 -4.28
CA ALA A 15 22.82 -7.05 -3.03
C ALA A 15 22.14 -6.37 -1.85
N PHE A 16 21.66 -7.17 -0.89
CA PHE A 16 21.16 -6.68 0.39
C PHE A 16 22.28 -6.64 1.45
N PRO A 17 22.22 -5.72 2.43
CA PRO A 17 23.25 -5.59 3.46
C PRO A 17 23.13 -6.62 4.59
N PHE A 18 22.57 -7.80 4.33
CA PHE A 18 22.40 -8.91 5.27
C PHE A 18 22.53 -10.26 4.54
N PRO A 19 22.73 -11.41 5.23
CA PRO A 19 23.06 -12.67 4.62
C PRO A 19 21.94 -13.23 3.74
N HIS A 20 22.31 -14.11 2.81
CA HIS A 20 21.38 -14.77 1.89
C HIS A 20 20.22 -15.47 2.63
N GLU A 21 20.50 -16.14 3.74
CA GLU A 21 19.46 -16.83 4.51
C GLU A 21 18.36 -15.90 5.03
N GLN A 22 18.64 -14.61 5.21
CA GLN A 22 17.67 -13.61 5.60
C GLN A 22 16.88 -13.05 4.41
N VAL A 23 17.45 -13.01 3.22
CA VAL A 23 16.79 -12.53 1.99
C VAL A 23 16.13 -13.65 1.21
N LYS A 24 16.34 -14.89 1.61
CA LYS A 24 15.82 -16.08 0.95
C LYS A 24 14.30 -16.03 0.81
N GLY A 25 13.83 -16.30 -0.39
CA GLY A 25 12.41 -16.25 -0.72
C GLY A 25 11.88 -14.85 -1.05
N TYR A 26 12.72 -13.82 -0.97
CA TYR A 26 12.32 -12.50 -1.43
C TYR A 26 12.14 -12.51 -2.95
N TRP A 27 11.03 -11.93 -3.36
CA TRP A 27 10.68 -11.76 -4.75
C TRP A 27 9.96 -10.42 -4.91
N ASP A 28 10.40 -9.63 -5.88
CA ASP A 28 9.81 -8.34 -6.15
C ASP A 28 9.36 -8.26 -7.61
N PRO A 29 8.10 -8.55 -7.87
CA PRO A 29 7.52 -8.48 -9.20
C PRO A 29 6.95 -7.10 -9.53
N HIS A 30 7.26 -6.07 -8.78
CA HIS A 30 6.79 -4.72 -9.07
C HIS A 30 7.00 -4.38 -10.55
N LEU A 31 6.03 -3.75 -11.16
CA LEU A 31 6.00 -3.45 -12.59
C LEU A 31 5.91 -4.69 -13.49
N GLY A 32 5.39 -5.80 -12.97
CA GLY A 32 5.09 -6.97 -13.77
C GLY A 32 6.30 -7.81 -14.14
N THR A 33 7.31 -7.85 -13.30
CA THR A 33 8.53 -8.69 -13.47
C THR A 33 9.39 -8.36 -14.70
N HIS A 34 9.16 -7.22 -15.36
CA HIS A 34 9.79 -6.96 -16.66
C HIS A 34 10.76 -5.82 -16.62
N TYR A 35 11.88 -6.06 -15.94
CA TYR A 35 13.02 -5.15 -16.00
C TYR A 35 13.81 -5.26 -17.30
N ARG A 36 13.36 -6.10 -18.25
CA ARG A 36 13.98 -6.39 -19.56
C ARG A 36 15.39 -7.01 -19.50
N VAL A 37 15.88 -7.28 -18.30
CA VAL A 37 17.14 -7.93 -18.05
C VAL A 37 16.97 -8.98 -16.96
N PRO A 38 17.67 -10.12 -17.03
CA PRO A 38 17.67 -11.09 -15.93
C PRO A 38 18.24 -10.43 -14.68
N GLY A 39 17.61 -10.68 -13.53
CA GLY A 39 18.05 -10.14 -12.25
C GLY A 39 17.94 -11.16 -11.12
N VAL A 40 18.82 -11.05 -10.15
CA VAL A 40 18.80 -11.87 -8.95
C VAL A 40 19.05 -11.00 -7.72
N PHE A 41 18.37 -11.34 -6.62
CA PHE A 41 18.65 -10.78 -5.30
C PHE A 41 19.62 -11.69 -4.57
N VAL A 42 20.64 -11.10 -3.94
CA VAL A 42 21.66 -11.84 -3.18
C VAL A 42 21.88 -11.18 -1.81
N GLY A 43 22.28 -11.98 -0.84
CA GLY A 43 22.76 -11.46 0.44
C GLY A 43 24.20 -10.95 0.35
N SER A 44 24.64 -10.28 1.42
CA SER A 44 25.98 -9.70 1.54
C SER A 44 27.10 -10.74 1.40
N ASP A 45 26.87 -11.95 1.87
CA ASP A 45 27.80 -13.09 1.78
C ASP A 45 28.06 -13.57 0.33
N ALA A 46 27.02 -13.57 -0.50
CA ALA A 46 27.16 -13.87 -1.92
C ALA A 46 27.73 -12.66 -2.69
N ALA A 47 27.29 -11.45 -2.36
CA ALA A 47 27.79 -10.21 -2.97
C ALA A 47 29.29 -10.01 -2.77
N ALA A 48 29.82 -10.38 -1.60
CA ALA A 48 31.26 -10.31 -1.29
C ALA A 48 32.15 -11.14 -2.23
N ARG A 49 31.57 -12.12 -2.95
CA ARG A 49 32.30 -12.95 -3.93
C ARG A 49 32.30 -12.33 -5.34
N LEU A 50 31.53 -11.27 -5.55
CA LEU A 50 31.47 -10.59 -6.85
C LEU A 50 32.55 -9.52 -6.93
N VAL A 51 33.60 -9.82 -7.71
CA VAL A 51 34.72 -8.91 -7.90
C VAL A 51 34.58 -8.19 -9.25
N PRO A 52 34.77 -6.87 -9.31
CA PRO A 52 34.75 -6.14 -10.58
C PRO A 52 35.67 -6.73 -11.61
N GLY A 53 35.21 -6.87 -12.85
CA GLY A 53 35.96 -7.51 -13.94
C GLY A 53 35.83 -9.02 -13.98
N THR A 54 35.22 -9.68 -13.03
CA THR A 54 34.95 -11.11 -13.06
C THR A 54 33.78 -11.43 -13.98
N ARG A 55 33.94 -12.41 -14.85
CA ARG A 55 32.85 -12.92 -15.69
C ARG A 55 31.84 -13.65 -14.80
N THR A 56 30.60 -13.15 -14.79
CA THR A 56 29.50 -13.71 -13.98
C THR A 56 28.39 -14.20 -14.90
N THR A 57 27.83 -15.36 -14.59
CA THR A 57 26.65 -15.90 -15.28
C THR A 57 25.44 -15.78 -14.36
N ILE A 58 24.38 -15.15 -14.84
CA ILE A 58 23.08 -15.08 -14.16
C ILE A 58 22.14 -16.05 -14.88
N GLY A 59 21.65 -17.04 -14.16
CA GLY A 59 20.62 -17.96 -14.64
C GLY A 59 19.29 -17.70 -13.96
N VAL A 60 18.25 -17.40 -14.74
CA VAL A 60 16.87 -17.26 -14.25
C VAL A 60 16.01 -18.28 -15.00
N LEU A 61 15.51 -19.27 -14.27
CA LEU A 61 14.56 -20.23 -14.81
C LEU A 61 13.14 -19.80 -14.38
N ALA A 62 12.46 -19.12 -15.30
CA ALA A 62 11.12 -18.62 -15.07
C ALA A 62 10.29 -18.72 -16.35
N ALA A 63 9.01 -19.00 -16.20
CA ALA A 63 8.05 -18.98 -17.30
C ALA A 63 6.88 -18.04 -16.96
N ARG A 64 6.43 -17.30 -17.97
CA ARG A 64 5.20 -16.51 -17.88
C ARG A 64 4.05 -17.37 -18.39
N VAL A 65 3.05 -17.52 -17.55
CA VAL A 65 1.82 -18.21 -17.92
C VAL A 65 0.63 -17.29 -17.72
N PRO A 66 -0.37 -17.30 -18.61
CA PRO A 66 -1.64 -16.63 -18.37
C PRO A 66 -2.24 -17.14 -17.06
N ALA A 67 -2.67 -16.24 -16.21
CA ALA A 67 -3.31 -16.55 -14.94
C ALA A 67 -4.47 -15.60 -14.69
N VAL A 68 -5.42 -16.03 -13.87
CA VAL A 68 -6.55 -15.23 -13.40
C VAL A 68 -6.46 -15.12 -11.90
N THR A 69 -6.53 -13.91 -11.40
CA THR A 69 -6.69 -13.64 -9.98
C THR A 69 -7.98 -12.88 -9.71
N ARG A 70 -8.39 -12.79 -8.46
CA ARG A 70 -9.66 -12.14 -8.08
C ARG A 70 -9.45 -11.27 -6.87
N SER A 71 -9.88 -10.01 -6.96
CA SER A 71 -10.15 -9.22 -5.77
C SER A 71 -11.51 -9.59 -5.19
N LEU A 72 -11.61 -9.61 -3.87
CA LEU A 72 -12.87 -9.88 -3.17
C LEU A 72 -13.42 -8.58 -2.64
N VAL A 73 -14.71 -8.35 -2.84
CA VAL A 73 -15.42 -7.20 -2.29
C VAL A 73 -16.58 -7.71 -1.44
N ALA A 74 -16.56 -7.36 -0.16
CA ALA A 74 -17.64 -7.67 0.76
C ALA A 74 -18.31 -6.38 1.23
N THR A 75 -19.63 -6.42 1.43
CA THR A 75 -20.40 -5.27 1.84
C THR A 75 -21.16 -5.55 3.12
N LEU A 76 -20.99 -4.71 4.11
CA LEU A 76 -21.75 -4.72 5.36
C LEU A 76 -22.74 -3.56 5.33
N PRO A 77 -24.05 -3.81 5.15
CA PRO A 77 -25.05 -2.75 5.03
C PRO A 77 -25.11 -1.84 6.25
N GLY A 78 -25.24 -0.53 6.02
CA GLY A 78 -25.51 0.50 7.00
C GLY A 78 -26.91 1.09 6.82
N LEU A 79 -27.18 2.19 7.55
CA LEU A 79 -28.44 2.94 7.43
C LEU A 79 -28.54 3.70 6.10
N SER A 80 -27.40 4.04 5.49
CA SER A 80 -27.34 4.66 4.16
C SER A 80 -26.51 3.82 3.21
N GLY A 81 -26.77 3.99 1.90
CA GLY A 81 -25.98 3.39 0.84
C GLY A 81 -24.63 4.07 0.57
N GLU A 82 -24.36 5.22 1.20
CA GLU A 82 -23.05 5.86 1.13
C GLU A 82 -21.99 4.99 1.81
N ARG A 83 -20.86 4.80 1.16
CA ARG A 83 -19.86 3.80 1.57
C ARG A 83 -18.64 4.40 2.26
N ILE A 84 -18.18 3.71 3.27
CA ILE A 84 -16.81 3.75 3.77
C ILE A 84 -16.10 2.56 3.14
N VAL A 85 -15.02 2.78 2.43
CA VAL A 85 -14.27 1.73 1.73
C VAL A 85 -13.02 1.41 2.53
N LEU A 86 -12.87 0.15 2.95
CA LEU A 86 -11.67 -0.37 3.61
C LEU A 86 -10.94 -1.27 2.62
N ASP A 87 -9.68 -0.99 2.35
CA ASP A 87 -8.90 -1.72 1.33
C ASP A 87 -7.58 -2.23 1.88
N THR A 88 -7.13 -3.35 1.34
CA THR A 88 -5.82 -3.95 1.57
C THR A 88 -5.45 -4.90 0.43
N ASN A 89 -4.17 -5.17 0.27
CA ASN A 89 -3.69 -6.18 -0.66
C ASN A 89 -3.68 -7.59 -0.06
N THR A 90 -3.70 -8.61 -0.94
CA THR A 90 -3.74 -10.04 -0.57
C THR A 90 -2.68 -10.89 -1.29
N ASP A 91 -1.70 -10.28 -1.93
CA ASP A 91 -0.73 -10.94 -2.80
C ASP A 91 0.73 -10.54 -2.51
N GLY A 92 1.01 -10.20 -1.28
CA GLY A 92 2.37 -9.96 -0.81
C GLY A 92 3.15 -11.25 -0.58
N VAL A 93 4.46 -11.10 -0.34
CA VAL A 93 5.38 -12.24 -0.20
C VAL A 93 5.66 -12.62 1.27
N GLY A 94 4.95 -12.07 2.23
CA GLY A 94 5.21 -12.38 3.63
C GLY A 94 4.23 -11.80 4.64
N TRP A 95 4.45 -12.16 5.89
CA TRP A 95 3.60 -11.82 7.04
C TRP A 95 3.37 -10.32 7.23
N VAL A 96 4.30 -9.49 6.81
CA VAL A 96 4.18 -8.04 6.92
C VAL A 96 3.28 -7.50 5.82
N GLN A 97 3.51 -7.91 4.58
CA GLN A 97 2.79 -7.34 3.43
C GLN A 97 1.30 -7.65 3.40
N GLU A 98 0.90 -8.83 3.88
CA GLU A 98 -0.49 -9.29 3.77
C GLU A 98 -1.30 -9.12 5.06
N ASN A 99 -0.73 -8.59 6.13
CA ASN A 99 -1.40 -8.57 7.42
C ASN A 99 -2.58 -7.59 7.51
N GLY A 100 -2.70 -6.67 6.57
CA GLY A 100 -3.90 -5.84 6.43
C GLY A 100 -5.17 -6.67 6.20
N THR A 101 -5.07 -7.84 5.58
CA THR A 101 -6.17 -8.79 5.42
C THR A 101 -6.75 -9.22 6.77
N VAL A 102 -5.89 -9.53 7.75
CA VAL A 102 -6.31 -9.88 9.11
C VAL A 102 -6.99 -8.69 9.79
N ALA A 103 -6.47 -7.49 9.58
CA ALA A 103 -7.07 -6.27 10.12
C ALA A 103 -8.49 -6.02 9.55
N LEU A 104 -8.67 -6.16 8.24
CA LEU A 104 -9.98 -5.99 7.61
C LEU A 104 -10.98 -7.04 8.08
N LEU A 105 -10.57 -8.29 8.22
CA LEU A 105 -11.43 -9.36 8.76
C LEU A 105 -11.85 -9.05 10.21
N ALA A 106 -10.93 -8.61 11.06
CA ALA A 106 -11.24 -8.23 12.44
C ALA A 106 -12.21 -7.04 12.52
N LEU A 107 -12.02 -6.03 11.66
CA LEU A 107 -12.95 -4.90 11.56
C LEU A 107 -14.31 -5.32 11.02
N ALA A 108 -14.35 -6.20 10.02
CA ALA A 108 -15.60 -6.74 9.48
C ALA A 108 -16.40 -7.47 10.56
N GLU A 109 -15.74 -8.34 11.33
CA GLU A 109 -16.36 -9.06 12.44
C GLU A 109 -16.85 -8.10 13.54
N HIS A 110 -16.04 -7.09 13.89
CA HIS A 110 -16.42 -6.07 14.87
C HIS A 110 -17.67 -5.31 14.44
N PHE A 111 -17.66 -4.72 13.25
CA PHE A 111 -18.78 -3.93 12.76
C PHE A 111 -20.03 -4.76 12.48
N ALA A 112 -19.89 -6.04 12.08
CA ALA A 112 -21.02 -6.93 11.87
C ALA A 112 -21.78 -7.24 13.17
N ARG A 113 -21.08 -7.27 14.30
CA ARG A 113 -21.70 -7.49 15.64
C ARG A 113 -22.46 -6.25 16.15
N LEU A 114 -22.19 -5.08 15.61
CA LEU A 114 -22.90 -3.87 16.02
C LEU A 114 -24.33 -3.86 15.46
N PRO A 115 -25.31 -3.37 16.24
CA PRO A 115 -26.66 -3.12 15.72
C PRO A 115 -26.63 -2.21 14.50
N LEU A 116 -27.58 -2.36 13.57
CA LEU A 116 -27.65 -1.54 12.35
C LEU A 116 -27.64 -0.03 12.64
N ARG A 117 -28.32 0.41 13.72
CA ARG A 117 -28.32 1.82 14.14
C ARG A 117 -26.95 2.41 14.46
N CYS A 118 -25.96 1.56 14.73
CA CYS A 118 -24.58 1.96 14.99
C CYS A 118 -23.71 1.97 13.72
N ARG A 119 -24.29 1.70 12.56
CA ARG A 119 -23.64 1.75 11.25
C ARG A 119 -24.35 2.77 10.36
N PRO A 120 -24.06 4.07 10.50
CA PRO A 120 -24.74 5.12 9.71
C PRO A 120 -24.50 4.97 8.21
N ARG A 121 -23.33 4.41 7.81
CA ARG A 121 -22.92 4.15 6.44
C ARG A 121 -22.69 2.67 6.19
N THR A 122 -22.87 2.26 4.97
CA THR A 122 -22.42 0.96 4.48
C THR A 122 -20.89 0.88 4.53
N ILE A 123 -20.35 -0.26 4.97
CA ILE A 123 -18.91 -0.50 4.96
C ILE A 123 -18.60 -1.51 3.87
N GLU A 124 -17.71 -1.15 2.98
CA GLU A 124 -17.22 -2.01 1.92
C GLU A 124 -15.79 -2.44 2.24
N PHE A 125 -15.53 -3.74 2.21
CA PHE A 125 -14.22 -4.34 2.44
C PHE A 125 -13.68 -4.85 1.12
N VAL A 126 -12.53 -4.36 0.72
CA VAL A 126 -11.84 -4.71 -0.54
C VAL A 126 -10.56 -5.45 -0.20
N PHE A 127 -10.48 -6.69 -0.65
CA PHE A 127 -9.29 -7.53 -0.56
C PHE A 127 -8.70 -7.60 -1.95
N ALA A 128 -7.82 -6.65 -2.24
CA ALA A 128 -7.28 -6.43 -3.57
C ALA A 128 -6.11 -7.36 -3.88
N THR A 129 -5.98 -7.71 -5.15
CA THR A 129 -4.87 -8.49 -5.67
C THR A 129 -4.13 -7.71 -6.75
N GLY A 130 -2.95 -8.17 -7.14
CA GLY A 130 -2.16 -7.57 -8.21
C GLY A 130 -1.38 -6.33 -7.81
N HIS A 131 -1.22 -6.02 -6.51
CA HIS A 131 -0.50 -4.81 -6.11
C HIS A 131 1.00 -4.86 -6.48
N LEU A 132 1.58 -6.06 -6.57
CA LEU A 132 2.92 -6.27 -7.10
C LEU A 132 2.94 -6.38 -8.64
N HIS A 133 1.78 -6.28 -9.30
CA HIS A 133 1.67 -6.30 -10.75
C HIS A 133 0.77 -5.14 -11.21
N ARG A 134 1.33 -3.95 -11.22
CA ARG A 134 0.60 -2.68 -11.46
C ARG A 134 -0.44 -2.70 -12.59
N PRO A 135 -0.20 -3.30 -13.77
CA PRO A 135 -1.24 -3.36 -14.81
C PRO A 135 -2.52 -4.11 -14.42
N ALA A 136 -2.47 -4.91 -13.36
CA ALA A 136 -3.60 -5.71 -12.88
C ALA A 136 -4.00 -5.36 -11.43
N GLU A 137 -3.59 -4.20 -10.94
CA GLU A 137 -3.75 -3.80 -9.55
C GLU A 137 -5.21 -3.56 -9.17
N GLY A 138 -5.73 -4.42 -8.27
CA GLY A 138 -7.14 -4.43 -7.90
C GLY A 138 -7.60 -3.16 -7.19
N SER A 139 -6.75 -2.54 -6.35
CA SER A 139 -7.03 -1.27 -5.69
C SER A 139 -7.18 -0.12 -6.68
N GLU A 140 -6.35 -0.07 -7.73
CA GLU A 140 -6.50 0.93 -8.81
C GLU A 140 -7.82 0.76 -9.56
N PHE A 141 -8.18 -0.47 -9.93
CA PHE A 141 -9.46 -0.74 -10.58
C PHE A 141 -10.63 -0.32 -9.68
N ARG A 142 -10.54 -0.59 -8.38
CA ARG A 142 -11.59 -0.20 -7.43
C ARG A 142 -11.65 1.31 -7.26
N ALA A 143 -10.53 1.98 -7.10
CA ALA A 143 -10.46 3.44 -6.95
C ALA A 143 -11.05 4.15 -8.18
N ARG A 144 -10.73 3.68 -9.40
CA ARG A 144 -11.28 4.19 -10.65
C ARG A 144 -12.80 4.03 -10.73
N ALA A 145 -13.33 2.87 -10.36
CA ALA A 145 -14.76 2.63 -10.32
C ALA A 145 -15.47 3.55 -9.32
N LEU A 146 -14.89 3.73 -8.14
CA LEU A 146 -15.43 4.62 -7.10
C LEU A 146 -15.34 6.10 -7.50
N ASP A 147 -14.30 6.50 -8.22
CA ASP A 147 -14.17 7.88 -8.74
C ASP A 147 -15.32 8.23 -9.70
N ALA A 148 -15.67 7.30 -10.58
CA ALA A 148 -16.79 7.48 -11.51
C ALA A 148 -18.14 7.68 -10.78
N GLU A 149 -18.29 7.12 -9.58
CA GLU A 149 -19.50 7.22 -8.78
C GLU A 149 -19.43 8.31 -7.70
N TYR A 150 -18.25 8.87 -7.43
CA TYR A 150 -18.01 9.71 -6.26
C TYR A 150 -18.97 10.92 -6.20
N ASP A 151 -19.16 11.62 -7.31
CA ASP A 151 -19.97 12.84 -7.33
C ASP A 151 -21.48 12.57 -7.17
N SER A 152 -21.92 11.32 -7.34
CA SER A 152 -23.29 10.89 -7.01
C SER A 152 -23.55 10.72 -5.50
N GLY A 153 -22.53 10.91 -4.64
CA GLY A 153 -22.65 10.78 -3.20
C GLY A 153 -22.50 9.34 -2.70
N SER A 154 -21.96 8.44 -3.49
CA SER A 154 -21.89 7.01 -3.18
C SER A 154 -20.75 6.61 -2.22
N VAL A 155 -19.75 7.48 -2.02
CA VAL A 155 -18.53 7.21 -1.23
C VAL A 155 -18.23 8.39 -0.30
N ALA A 156 -18.01 8.11 0.99
CA ALA A 156 -17.56 9.10 1.96
C ALA A 156 -16.04 9.23 1.98
N PHE A 157 -15.34 8.12 2.19
CA PHE A 157 -13.88 8.06 2.19
C PHE A 157 -13.38 6.62 2.01
N ALA A 158 -12.09 6.48 1.70
CA ALA A 158 -11.37 5.22 1.70
C ALA A 158 -10.36 5.18 2.85
N PHE A 159 -10.14 4.00 3.42
CA PHE A 159 -9.10 3.75 4.41
C PHE A 159 -8.36 2.46 4.08
N VAL A 160 -7.07 2.58 3.83
CA VAL A 160 -6.18 1.49 3.46
C VAL A 160 -5.35 1.07 4.65
N LEU A 161 -5.22 -0.23 4.87
CA LEU A 161 -4.45 -0.81 5.97
C LEU A 161 -3.41 -1.78 5.42
N GLU A 162 -2.13 -1.46 5.62
CA GLU A 162 -0.99 -2.25 5.16
C GLU A 162 0.11 -2.30 6.22
N HIS A 163 0.86 -3.39 6.26
CA HIS A 163 2.10 -3.54 7.01
C HIS A 163 1.98 -3.15 8.49
N LEU A 164 0.96 -3.69 9.16
CA LEU A 164 0.64 -3.34 10.54
C LEU A 164 1.50 -4.11 11.55
N GLY A 165 1.68 -3.52 12.75
CA GLY A 165 2.36 -4.17 13.87
C GLY A 165 3.82 -4.50 13.62
N THR A 166 4.47 -3.87 12.68
CA THR A 166 5.83 -4.22 12.28
C THR A 166 6.85 -3.87 13.36
N GLN A 167 7.79 -4.78 13.57
CA GLN A 167 8.96 -4.57 14.42
C GLN A 167 10.11 -3.98 13.60
N GLU A 168 10.88 -3.10 14.23
CA GLU A 168 12.05 -2.51 13.59
C GLU A 168 13.23 -3.49 13.62
N PHE A 169 13.73 -3.81 12.43
CA PHE A 169 14.97 -4.54 12.22
C PHE A 169 15.88 -3.68 11.37
N LEU A 170 17.15 -3.59 11.76
CA LEU A 170 18.14 -2.82 11.01
C LEU A 170 19.32 -3.70 10.61
N PRO A 171 19.93 -3.46 9.43
CA PRO A 171 21.20 -4.07 9.07
C PRO A 171 22.30 -3.62 10.05
N ARG A 172 22.84 -4.57 10.82
CA ARG A 172 23.94 -4.35 11.76
C ARG A 172 24.86 -5.57 11.72
N ASP A 173 26.16 -5.33 11.74
CA ASP A 173 27.19 -6.37 11.77
C ASP A 173 26.95 -7.47 10.70
N GLY A 174 26.55 -7.03 9.51
CA GLY A 174 26.31 -7.93 8.37
C GLY A 174 25.05 -8.79 8.45
N SER A 175 24.14 -8.51 9.41
CA SER A 175 22.86 -9.20 9.54
C SER A 175 21.71 -8.24 9.84
N LEU A 176 20.49 -8.66 9.58
CA LEU A 176 19.28 -7.92 9.95
C LEU A 176 18.92 -8.28 11.38
N GLN A 177 19.01 -7.31 12.30
CA GLN A 177 18.86 -7.51 13.75
C GLN A 177 17.70 -6.68 14.31
N PRO A 178 16.94 -7.22 15.29
CA PRO A 178 15.88 -6.49 15.96
C PRO A 178 16.46 -5.35 16.81
N THR A 179 15.81 -4.19 16.80
CA THR A 179 16.18 -3.07 17.67
C THR A 179 15.44 -3.08 19.00
N GLY A 180 14.40 -3.89 19.14
CA GLY A 180 13.47 -3.90 20.26
C GLY A 180 12.42 -2.79 20.20
N LEU A 181 12.40 -2.02 19.12
CA LEU A 181 11.43 -0.95 18.89
C LEU A 181 10.42 -1.36 17.81
N ALA A 182 9.30 -0.64 17.80
CA ALA A 182 8.37 -0.73 16.71
C ALA A 182 8.95 -0.04 15.46
N GLU A 183 8.67 -0.57 14.27
CA GLU A 183 8.97 0.12 13.02
C GLU A 183 8.20 1.43 12.92
N PRO A 184 8.83 2.55 12.52
CA PRO A 184 8.12 3.78 12.21
C PRO A 184 7.06 3.54 11.14
N SER A 185 5.84 4.04 11.38
CA SER A 185 4.74 3.92 10.43
C SER A 185 4.10 5.28 10.15
N GLY A 186 3.59 5.45 8.94
CA GLY A 186 2.78 6.59 8.54
C GLY A 186 1.30 6.26 8.63
N TRP A 187 0.53 7.18 9.19
CA TRP A 187 -0.90 7.27 8.97
C TRP A 187 -1.16 8.49 8.11
N PHE A 188 -1.27 8.27 6.82
CA PHE A 188 -1.56 9.31 5.85
C PHE A 188 -3.03 9.71 5.95
N ALA A 189 -3.32 11.00 5.87
CA ALA A 189 -4.67 11.55 5.99
C ALA A 189 -4.84 12.80 5.11
N GLY A 190 -5.67 12.71 4.09
CA GLY A 190 -5.75 13.69 3.00
C GLY A 190 -6.63 14.93 3.28
N SER A 191 -7.25 15.03 4.45
CA SER A 191 -8.03 16.22 4.84
C SER A 191 -7.82 16.58 6.31
N PRO A 192 -8.08 17.83 6.73
CA PRO A 192 -7.93 18.23 8.13
C PRO A 192 -8.78 17.43 9.11
N VAL A 193 -9.97 16.99 8.71
CA VAL A 193 -10.84 16.15 9.55
C VAL A 193 -10.22 14.76 9.70
N LEU A 194 -9.78 14.15 8.61
CA LEU A 194 -9.11 12.85 8.63
C LEU A 194 -7.83 12.90 9.48
N THR A 195 -7.02 13.96 9.35
CA THR A 195 -5.79 14.18 10.12
C THR A 195 -6.06 14.24 11.64
N ARG A 196 -7.05 15.05 12.06
CA ARG A 196 -7.40 15.14 13.48
C ARG A 196 -7.96 13.83 14.04
N THR A 197 -8.77 13.14 13.25
CA THR A 197 -9.34 11.85 13.65
C THR A 197 -8.24 10.80 13.80
N ALA A 198 -7.30 10.72 12.86
CA ALA A 198 -6.15 9.83 12.94
C ALA A 198 -5.30 10.09 14.21
N ALA A 199 -4.97 11.36 14.47
CA ALA A 199 -4.20 11.74 15.66
C ALA A 199 -4.92 11.37 16.96
N THR A 200 -6.22 11.62 17.05
CA THR A 200 -7.05 11.28 18.22
C THR A 200 -7.10 9.75 18.43
N ALA A 201 -7.31 8.99 17.37
CA ALA A 201 -7.39 7.53 17.43
C ALA A 201 -6.06 6.90 17.87
N LEU A 202 -4.92 7.37 17.32
CA LEU A 202 -3.59 6.92 17.72
C LEU A 202 -3.32 7.19 19.21
N ALA A 203 -3.62 8.41 19.67
CA ALA A 203 -3.45 8.79 21.08
C ALA A 203 -4.34 7.94 22.00
N GLY A 204 -5.61 7.72 21.63
CA GLY A 204 -6.57 6.93 22.40
C GLY A 204 -6.18 5.45 22.56
N ARG A 205 -5.33 4.93 21.68
CA ARG A 205 -4.85 3.54 21.70
C ARG A 205 -3.37 3.41 22.05
N SER A 206 -2.71 4.50 22.42
CA SER A 206 -1.29 4.54 22.75
C SER A 206 -0.42 3.87 21.67
N VAL A 207 -0.71 4.18 20.40
CA VAL A 207 0.08 3.68 19.27
C VAL A 207 1.28 4.61 19.08
N ASP A 208 2.40 4.15 19.54
CA ASP A 208 3.68 4.86 19.43
C ASP A 208 4.28 4.77 18.02
N ARG A 209 5.29 5.59 17.73
CA ARG A 209 6.07 5.60 16.48
C ARG A 209 5.19 5.50 15.20
N THR A 210 3.95 6.03 15.27
CA THR A 210 3.07 6.19 14.12
C THR A 210 2.80 7.68 13.92
N PHE A 211 3.14 8.19 12.74
CA PHE A 211 3.12 9.63 12.45
C PHE A 211 1.96 9.93 11.51
N VAL A 212 1.18 10.96 11.83
CA VAL A 212 0.13 11.43 10.91
C VAL A 212 0.76 12.33 9.85
N LEU A 213 0.59 11.98 8.58
CA LEU A 213 1.23 12.59 7.44
C LEU A 213 0.18 13.05 6.41
N PRO A 214 0.38 14.19 5.74
CA PRO A 214 -0.59 14.70 4.76
C PRO A 214 -0.53 13.99 3.39
N GLY A 215 0.48 13.17 3.13
CA GLY A 215 0.77 12.65 1.79
C GLY A 215 1.41 13.71 0.89
N SER A 216 1.64 13.38 -0.37
CA SER A 216 2.10 14.36 -1.36
C SER A 216 0.93 15.17 -1.91
N ASP A 217 1.19 16.41 -2.26
CA ASP A 217 0.17 17.30 -2.78
C ASP A 217 -0.39 16.77 -4.11
N PRO A 218 -1.72 16.82 -4.31
CA PRO A 218 -2.33 16.61 -5.62
C PRO A 218 -1.84 17.63 -6.64
N PRO A 219 -1.95 17.33 -7.96
CA PRO A 219 -1.57 18.28 -8.99
C PRO A 219 -2.38 19.57 -8.93
N VAL A 220 -1.71 20.69 -9.12
CA VAL A 220 -2.34 22.00 -9.25
C VAL A 220 -2.10 22.57 -10.66
N PRO A 221 -2.93 23.52 -11.15
CA PRO A 221 -2.73 24.12 -12.46
C PRO A 221 -1.31 24.64 -12.66
N GLY A 222 -0.68 24.29 -13.78
CA GLY A 222 0.68 24.67 -14.11
C GLY A 222 1.79 23.89 -13.37
N ARG A 223 1.44 22.97 -12.48
CA ARG A 223 2.40 22.14 -11.75
C ARG A 223 1.85 20.73 -11.55
N VAL A 224 2.48 19.76 -12.17
CA VAL A 224 2.21 18.34 -11.94
C VAL A 224 3.31 17.81 -11.02
N PRO A 225 2.99 17.25 -9.83
CA PRO A 225 3.98 16.62 -8.98
C PRO A 225 4.64 15.44 -9.72
N PRO A 226 5.92 15.18 -9.48
CA PRO A 226 6.61 14.03 -10.09
C PRO A 226 6.02 12.70 -9.63
N GLN A 227 5.36 12.71 -8.47
CA GLN A 227 4.73 11.54 -7.87
C GLN A 227 3.56 11.99 -6.99
N CYS A 228 2.43 11.37 -7.16
CA CYS A 228 1.26 11.54 -6.32
C CYS A 228 1.18 10.33 -5.37
N SER A 229 1.96 10.34 -4.31
CA SER A 229 2.05 9.23 -3.36
C SER A 229 1.26 9.51 -2.08
N PHE A 230 0.61 8.50 -1.58
CA PHE A 230 -0.17 8.57 -0.34
C PHE A 230 0.05 7.34 0.57
N GLY A 231 1.25 6.81 0.56
CA GLY A 231 1.59 5.59 1.31
C GLY A 231 0.92 4.34 0.74
N GLY A 232 1.69 3.44 0.15
CA GLY A 232 1.22 2.18 -0.40
C GLY A 232 0.07 2.32 -1.41
N ILE A 233 -0.83 1.36 -1.37
CA ILE A 233 -2.00 1.32 -2.27
C ILE A 233 -3.05 2.40 -1.97
N GLY A 234 -2.95 3.12 -0.84
CA GLY A 234 -3.72 4.33 -0.58
C GLY A 234 -3.53 5.42 -1.63
N THR A 235 -2.39 5.38 -2.34
CA THR A 235 -2.10 6.25 -3.48
C THR A 235 -3.18 6.23 -4.54
N HIS A 236 -3.79 5.08 -4.82
CA HIS A 236 -4.81 4.95 -5.86
C HIS A 236 -6.04 5.79 -5.53
N PHE A 237 -6.59 5.64 -4.33
CA PHE A 237 -7.77 6.40 -3.90
C PHE A 237 -7.48 7.90 -3.83
N HIS A 238 -6.32 8.27 -3.26
CA HIS A 238 -5.90 9.66 -3.18
C HIS A 238 -5.74 10.30 -4.57
N SER A 239 -5.10 9.61 -5.50
CA SER A 239 -4.89 10.08 -6.88
C SER A 239 -6.20 10.25 -7.65
N HIS A 240 -7.20 9.44 -7.36
CA HIS A 240 -8.56 9.57 -7.87
C HIS A 240 -9.39 10.62 -7.11
N LEU A 241 -8.77 11.39 -6.21
CA LEU A 241 -9.40 12.44 -5.43
C LEU A 241 -10.59 11.92 -4.59
N ILE A 242 -10.46 10.72 -4.06
CA ILE A 242 -11.33 10.18 -3.02
C ILE A 242 -10.70 10.54 -1.67
N PRO A 243 -11.44 11.11 -0.71
CA PRO A 243 -10.90 11.37 0.64
C PRO A 243 -10.29 10.10 1.22
N THR A 244 -9.01 10.13 1.56
CA THR A 244 -8.26 8.90 1.86
C THR A 244 -7.52 8.99 3.19
N MET A 245 -7.53 7.90 3.91
CA MET A 245 -6.54 7.55 4.94
C MET A 245 -5.79 6.29 4.51
N ALA A 246 -4.51 6.18 4.91
CA ALA A 246 -3.72 4.97 4.70
C ALA A 246 -2.74 4.78 5.85
N MET A 247 -2.68 3.57 6.42
CA MET A 247 -1.69 3.21 7.43
C MET A 247 -0.73 2.20 6.83
N ILE A 248 0.57 2.53 6.86
CA ILE A 248 1.62 1.70 6.27
C ILE A 248 2.94 1.89 7.00
N SER A 249 3.79 0.86 7.00
CA SER A 249 5.20 0.94 7.37
C SER A 249 6.09 0.33 6.29
N GLY A 250 7.39 0.61 6.34
CA GLY A 250 8.36 0.14 5.36
C GLY A 250 9.56 -0.57 6.00
N PRO A 251 9.36 -1.64 6.80
CA PRO A 251 10.45 -2.29 7.51
C PRO A 251 11.38 -3.05 6.56
N TRP A 252 12.63 -3.22 6.96
CA TRP A 252 13.58 -4.09 6.25
C TRP A 252 13.08 -5.54 6.09
N THR A 253 12.18 -5.98 6.97
CA THR A 253 11.57 -7.31 6.90
C THR A 253 10.62 -7.52 5.72
N LEU A 254 10.24 -6.47 5.00
CA LEU A 254 9.60 -6.60 3.68
C LEU A 254 10.48 -7.38 2.70
N TRP A 255 11.80 -7.17 2.79
CA TRP A 255 12.82 -7.81 1.95
C TRP A 255 13.30 -9.14 2.51
N ALA A 256 12.77 -9.56 3.66
CA ALA A 256 13.20 -10.74 4.41
C ALA A 256 12.00 -11.59 4.86
N PRO A 257 11.25 -12.22 3.92
CA PRO A 257 10.05 -12.98 4.25
C PRO A 257 10.33 -14.17 5.19
N SER A 258 11.58 -14.62 5.26
CA SER A 258 12.05 -15.67 6.18
C SER A 258 11.87 -15.34 7.67
N PHE A 259 11.69 -14.07 8.03
CA PHE A 259 11.40 -13.68 9.41
C PHE A 259 10.01 -14.11 9.87
N GLY A 260 9.06 -14.24 8.94
CA GLY A 260 7.71 -14.73 9.24
C GLY A 260 7.03 -13.91 10.33
N ALA A 261 6.36 -14.60 11.27
CA ALA A 261 5.66 -13.98 12.38
C ALA A 261 6.56 -13.13 13.30
N ARG A 262 7.86 -13.38 13.34
CA ARG A 262 8.81 -12.60 14.15
C ARG A 262 8.94 -11.15 13.72
N ALA A 263 8.52 -10.82 12.50
CA ALA A 263 8.53 -9.45 11.98
C ALA A 263 7.34 -8.61 12.49
N VAL A 264 6.36 -9.22 13.17
CA VAL A 264 5.11 -8.59 13.58
C VAL A 264 4.92 -8.65 15.10
N ASP A 265 4.67 -7.50 15.71
CA ASP A 265 4.16 -7.36 17.07
C ASP A 265 2.62 -7.37 17.02
N HIS A 266 2.02 -8.47 17.46
CA HIS A 266 0.57 -8.67 17.40
C HIS A 266 -0.19 -7.70 18.33
N ASP A 267 0.38 -7.31 19.47
CA ASP A 267 -0.24 -6.34 20.37
C ASP A 267 -0.27 -4.95 19.76
N ARG A 268 0.83 -4.55 19.10
CA ARG A 268 0.87 -3.30 18.35
C ARG A 268 -0.11 -3.32 17.19
N MET A 269 -0.13 -4.40 16.40
CA MET A 269 -1.09 -4.57 15.30
C MET A 269 -2.52 -4.44 15.82
N ARG A 270 -2.83 -5.09 16.93
CA ARG A 270 -4.15 -4.99 17.57
C ARG A 270 -4.48 -3.54 17.95
N ARG A 271 -3.55 -2.79 18.54
CA ARG A 271 -3.77 -1.36 18.88
C ARG A 271 -4.01 -0.51 17.63
N GLN A 272 -3.27 -0.75 16.54
CA GLN A 272 -3.46 -0.05 15.26
C GLN A 272 -4.83 -0.35 14.66
N VAL A 273 -5.27 -1.61 14.67
CA VAL A 273 -6.61 -2.01 14.17
C VAL A 273 -7.72 -1.39 15.03
N LEU A 274 -7.56 -1.35 16.36
CA LEU A 274 -8.51 -0.67 17.23
C LEU A 274 -8.56 0.83 16.96
N ALA A 275 -7.42 1.48 16.75
CA ALA A 275 -7.37 2.90 16.37
C ALA A 275 -8.07 3.13 15.02
N ALA A 276 -7.89 2.24 14.04
CA ALA A 276 -8.61 2.30 12.78
C ALA A 276 -10.13 2.19 12.98
N GLY A 277 -10.59 1.26 13.82
CA GLY A 277 -12.00 1.10 14.17
C GLY A 277 -12.59 2.34 14.85
N ASP A 278 -11.85 2.96 15.77
CA ASP A 278 -12.25 4.21 16.42
C ASP A 278 -12.37 5.35 15.41
N ALA A 279 -11.42 5.47 14.49
CA ALA A 279 -11.45 6.48 13.43
C ALA A 279 -12.66 6.30 12.49
N ILE A 280 -12.93 5.07 12.07
CA ILE A 280 -14.10 4.75 11.24
C ILE A 280 -15.38 5.12 11.98
N THR A 281 -15.49 4.75 13.26
CA THR A 281 -16.67 5.05 14.09
C THR A 281 -16.88 6.55 14.25
N ALA A 282 -15.81 7.32 14.46
CA ALA A 282 -15.87 8.77 14.60
C ALA A 282 -16.27 9.49 13.30
N LEU A 283 -15.79 8.98 12.16
CA LEU A 283 -16.05 9.57 10.84
C LEU A 283 -17.41 9.17 10.26
N ALA A 284 -17.90 7.99 10.61
CA ALA A 284 -19.09 7.41 10.01
C ALA A 284 -20.36 8.32 10.11
N PRO A 285 -20.63 9.11 11.17
CA PRO A 285 -21.77 9.98 11.23
C PRO A 285 -21.57 11.38 10.60
N LEU A 286 -20.33 11.76 10.25
CA LEU A 286 -20.03 13.10 9.78
C LEU A 286 -20.52 13.33 8.34
N PRO A 287 -20.97 14.53 7.96
CA PRO A 287 -21.29 14.86 6.58
C PRO A 287 -20.10 14.59 5.64
N ARG A 288 -20.39 14.07 4.44
CA ARG A 288 -19.39 13.69 3.45
C ARG A 288 -18.48 14.86 3.05
N ASP A 289 -19.05 16.02 2.81
CA ASP A 289 -18.31 17.24 2.45
C ASP A 289 -17.37 17.72 3.55
N GLN A 290 -17.75 17.54 4.81
CA GLN A 290 -16.85 17.79 5.94
C GLN A 290 -15.66 16.83 5.95
N ILE A 291 -15.88 15.56 5.64
CA ILE A 291 -14.81 14.55 5.54
C ILE A 291 -13.90 14.88 4.35
N ALA A 292 -14.50 15.22 3.21
CA ALA A 292 -13.78 15.47 1.97
C ALA A 292 -12.86 16.70 2.05
N GLY A 293 -13.35 17.81 2.64
CA GLY A 293 -12.54 19.03 2.74
C GLY A 293 -11.93 19.45 1.39
N PRO A 294 -10.60 19.56 1.29
CA PRO A 294 -9.94 20.06 0.09
C PRO A 294 -10.13 19.20 -1.16
N TYR A 295 -10.51 17.92 -1.02
CA TYR A 295 -10.78 17.08 -2.18
C TYR A 295 -11.90 17.62 -3.07
N LEU A 296 -12.90 18.30 -2.51
CA LEU A 296 -13.99 18.90 -3.29
C LEU A 296 -13.48 20.01 -4.21
N ASP A 297 -12.55 20.84 -3.75
CA ASP A 297 -11.93 21.89 -4.56
C ASP A 297 -11.07 21.27 -5.66
N LEU A 298 -10.30 20.24 -5.34
CA LEU A 298 -9.45 19.53 -6.29
C LEU A 298 -10.29 18.83 -7.37
N ARG A 299 -11.43 18.23 -7.00
CA ARG A 299 -12.36 17.64 -7.98
C ARG A 299 -12.96 18.70 -8.89
N ARG A 300 -13.35 19.85 -8.34
CA ARG A 300 -13.82 20.98 -9.15
C ARG A 300 -12.74 21.49 -10.11
N ALA A 301 -11.51 21.63 -9.62
CA ALA A 301 -10.39 22.03 -10.46
C ALA A 301 -10.11 21.00 -11.58
N ARG A 302 -10.15 19.71 -11.27
CA ARG A 302 -10.03 18.63 -12.27
C ARG A 302 -11.12 18.72 -13.33
N ALA A 303 -12.36 18.93 -12.94
CA ALA A 303 -13.47 19.10 -13.87
C ALA A 303 -13.30 20.35 -14.76
N ALA A 304 -12.58 21.36 -14.28
CA ALA A 304 -12.19 22.56 -15.05
C ALA A 304 -10.90 22.38 -15.88
N GLY A 305 -10.35 21.17 -15.97
CA GLY A 305 -9.17 20.86 -16.78
C GLY A 305 -7.82 20.99 -16.06
N ALA A 306 -7.80 21.07 -14.72
CA ALA A 306 -6.54 21.03 -13.98
C ALA A 306 -5.84 19.67 -14.18
N PRO A 307 -4.49 19.64 -14.16
CA PRO A 307 -3.72 18.40 -14.23
C PRO A 307 -4.14 17.40 -13.17
N THR A 308 -4.08 16.12 -13.50
CA THR A 308 -4.35 15.00 -12.59
C THR A 308 -3.07 14.22 -12.32
N CYS A 309 -3.09 13.40 -11.27
CA CYS A 309 -2.03 12.42 -11.05
C CYS A 309 -2.01 11.40 -12.19
N PRO A 310 -0.84 10.99 -12.67
CA PRO A 310 -0.76 9.92 -13.66
C PRO A 310 -1.20 8.60 -13.01
N HIS A 311 -2.19 7.94 -13.62
CA HIS A 311 -2.68 6.62 -13.22
C HIS A 311 -2.10 5.50 -14.08
N ASP A 312 -1.75 5.84 -15.32
CA ASP A 312 -1.19 4.87 -16.25
C ASP A 312 0.32 4.74 -16.04
N LEU A 313 0.80 3.52 -16.15
CA LEU A 313 2.24 3.28 -16.20
C LEU A 313 2.83 3.98 -17.44
N PRO A 314 4.03 4.57 -17.32
CA PRO A 314 4.75 5.04 -18.48
C PRO A 314 4.81 3.93 -19.54
N PRO A 315 4.69 4.24 -20.84
CA PRO A 315 4.67 3.25 -21.91
C PRO A 315 5.86 2.28 -21.90
N GLU A 316 7.02 2.76 -21.41
CA GLU A 316 8.21 1.93 -21.22
C GLU A 316 8.10 0.93 -20.06
N TRP A 317 7.14 1.11 -19.16
CA TRP A 317 6.88 0.22 -18.01
C TRP A 317 5.67 -0.68 -18.29
N ALA A 318 4.89 -0.38 -19.32
CA ALA A 318 3.87 -1.30 -19.74
C ALA A 318 4.51 -2.67 -20.00
N PRO A 319 3.86 -3.79 -19.63
CA PRO A 319 4.37 -5.13 -19.89
C PRO A 319 4.68 -5.20 -21.38
N GLY A 320 5.97 -5.14 -21.69
CA GLY A 320 6.43 -5.01 -23.05
C GLY A 320 5.83 -6.13 -23.89
N ARG A 321 5.29 -5.79 -25.03
CA ARG A 321 5.19 -6.79 -26.07
C ARG A 321 6.58 -7.39 -26.18
N VAL A 322 6.74 -8.57 -25.62
CA VAL A 322 7.93 -9.38 -25.89
C VAL A 322 7.87 -9.58 -27.37
N GLY A 323 8.69 -8.86 -28.10
CA GLY A 323 8.96 -9.18 -29.49
C GLY A 323 9.43 -10.62 -29.58
N PRO A 324 9.25 -11.26 -30.70
CA PRO A 324 9.53 -12.67 -30.90
C PRO A 324 10.94 -13.04 -30.51
#